data_c5a791e957a03e512fc2b0c2b1a59918
#
_entry.id   c5a791e957a03e512fc2b0c2b1a59918
#
_cell.length_a   1.000
_cell.length_b   1.000
_cell.length_c   1.000
_cell.angle_alpha   90.00
_cell.angle_beta   90.00
_cell.angle_gamma   90.00
#
_symmetry.space_group_name_H-M   'P 1'
#
loop_
_entity.id
_entity.type
_entity.pdbx_description
1 polymer ?
#
loop_
_entity_poly.entity_id
_entity_poly.type
_entity_poly.pdbx_seq_one_letter_code
_entity_poly.pdbx_strand_id
1 'polypeptide(L)'
;MKTSSQKEEGKRGRPHDDDDDDVDLLGEIAVSANNQGTSIPRKRDYRQRAHCNPLANGRWEDTPTAPDAFREDGHYERRFLEELKKDEGKEAKITFADIGCGFGGLLVRLSPLFPKELIMGMEIRAQVSEYVRERSLALRKEHPGEYQNISGLRTNSMKFLPNYFEKGQLKKIFFLFPDPHFKRSKRRRRIIQTALIAEYAFCLREGGILYTQTDVEDVGDWMKEKLDMSPLFRPMTEGELDEDVCVELLRRGTPTEEGQKVKRNSGSTWLHCYVRVHGNPRY
;
A
#
# COMPACT_ATOMS: atom_id res chain seq x y z
N MET A 1 -0.63 -36.91 58.10
CA MET A 1 -1.78 -36.37 57.35
C MET A 1 -1.22 -35.60 56.13
N LYS A 2 -1.40 -36.18 54.97
CA LYS A 2 -0.96 -35.60 53.67
C LYS A 2 -2.14 -34.90 53.05
N THR A 3 -2.05 -33.62 52.74
CA THR A 3 -3.01 -32.89 51.94
C THR A 3 -2.39 -32.60 50.59
N SER A 4 -2.95 -33.22 49.58
CA SER A 4 -2.67 -33.03 48.16
C SER A 4 -3.30 -31.74 47.67
N SER A 5 -2.50 -30.83 47.13
CA SER A 5 -3.01 -29.69 46.36
C SER A 5 -2.99 -30.04 44.86
N GLN A 6 -4.15 -30.06 44.27
CA GLN A 6 -4.36 -30.22 42.83
C GLN A 6 -3.91 -28.97 42.12
N LYS A 7 -3.04 -29.09 41.13
CA LYS A 7 -2.75 -28.05 40.13
C LYS A 7 -3.83 -28.11 39.05
N GLU A 8 -4.63 -27.06 38.93
CA GLU A 8 -5.43 -26.82 37.75
C GLU A 8 -4.54 -26.35 36.58
N GLU A 9 -4.39 -27.20 35.58
CA GLU A 9 -3.83 -26.82 34.30
C GLU A 9 -4.88 -26.04 33.51
N GLY A 10 -4.67 -24.72 33.47
CA GLY A 10 -5.43 -23.83 32.58
C GLY A 10 -5.14 -24.15 31.11
N LYS A 11 -6.07 -24.78 30.44
CA LYS A 11 -6.11 -24.90 28.96
C LYS A 11 -6.08 -23.50 28.34
N ARG A 12 -4.93 -23.11 27.79
CA ARG A 12 -4.85 -21.97 26.89
C ARG A 12 -5.62 -22.33 25.61
N GLY A 13 -6.79 -21.75 25.46
CA GLY A 13 -7.53 -21.79 24.21
C GLY A 13 -6.66 -21.24 23.09
N ARG A 14 -6.58 -21.94 21.97
CA ARG A 14 -6.05 -21.40 20.71
C ARG A 14 -6.94 -20.23 20.32
N PRO A 15 -6.40 -19.13 19.78
CA PRO A 15 -7.23 -18.12 19.18
C PRO A 15 -8.02 -18.79 18.04
N HIS A 16 -9.32 -18.73 18.13
CA HIS A 16 -10.22 -19.03 17.04
C HIS A 16 -9.89 -18.06 15.90
N ASP A 17 -9.48 -18.61 14.77
CA ASP A 17 -9.49 -17.91 13.50
C ASP A 17 -10.97 -17.71 13.12
N ASP A 18 -11.60 -16.69 13.70
CA ASP A 18 -12.89 -16.19 13.25
C ASP A 18 -12.69 -15.42 11.95
N ASP A 19 -12.47 -16.20 10.91
CA ASP A 19 -12.56 -15.78 9.54
C ASP A 19 -13.95 -16.13 9.03
N ASP A 20 -14.61 -15.12 8.58
CA ASP A 20 -15.70 -15.17 7.61
C ASP A 20 -16.92 -14.37 8.07
N ASP A 21 -16.76 -13.05 7.92
CA ASP A 21 -17.87 -12.18 7.51
C ASP A 21 -17.26 -10.85 7.02
N ASP A 22 -16.41 -10.94 5.97
CA ASP A 22 -16.10 -9.79 5.14
C ASP A 22 -17.36 -9.42 4.37
N VAL A 23 -18.25 -8.69 5.03
CA VAL A 23 -19.31 -7.96 4.34
C VAL A 23 -18.59 -6.91 3.49
N ASP A 24 -18.40 -7.26 2.22
CA ASP A 24 -17.80 -6.41 1.22
C ASP A 24 -18.65 -5.15 1.11
N LEU A 25 -18.15 -4.02 1.62
CA LEU A 25 -18.79 -2.71 1.43
C LEU A 25 -18.93 -2.32 -0.07
N LEU A 26 -18.32 -3.10 -0.95
CA LEU A 26 -18.60 -3.08 -2.39
C LEU A 26 -19.92 -3.78 -2.74
N GLY A 27 -20.51 -4.55 -1.82
CA GLY A 27 -21.83 -5.18 -1.99
C GLY A 27 -22.97 -4.17 -2.16
N GLU A 28 -22.85 -2.95 -1.66
CA GLU A 28 -23.85 -1.89 -1.89
C GLU A 28 -23.71 -1.22 -3.26
N ILE A 29 -22.55 -1.37 -3.95
CA ILE A 29 -22.33 -0.88 -5.30
C ILE A 29 -22.52 -2.00 -6.34
N ALA A 30 -22.47 -3.27 -5.93
CA ALA A 30 -22.42 -4.45 -6.81
C ALA A 30 -23.73 -5.22 -6.93
N VAL A 31 -24.86 -4.68 -6.52
CA VAL A 31 -26.16 -5.34 -6.69
C VAL A 31 -26.83 -4.84 -7.94
N SER A 32 -26.30 -5.17 -9.10
CA SER A 32 -27.05 -5.34 -10.34
C SER A 32 -26.14 -5.83 -11.47
N ALA A 33 -25.84 -7.08 -11.55
CA ALA A 33 -25.47 -7.71 -12.82
C ALA A 33 -25.65 -9.22 -12.76
N ASN A 34 -26.70 -9.68 -13.35
CA ASN A 34 -26.84 -11.04 -13.84
C ASN A 34 -25.91 -11.25 -15.04
N ASN A 35 -25.11 -12.31 -14.97
CA ASN A 35 -24.69 -13.21 -16.04
C ASN A 35 -23.33 -13.03 -16.73
N GLN A 36 -22.56 -14.08 -16.55
CA GLN A 36 -21.49 -14.67 -17.40
C GLN A 36 -20.09 -14.04 -17.32
N GLY A 37 -19.28 -14.59 -16.43
CA GLY A 37 -17.89 -14.91 -16.83
C GLY A 37 -16.80 -13.92 -16.48
N THR A 38 -16.94 -13.01 -15.48
CA THR A 38 -15.79 -12.40 -14.79
C THR A 38 -16.27 -11.70 -13.52
N SER A 39 -16.48 -12.45 -12.47
CA SER A 39 -16.69 -11.90 -11.14
C SER A 39 -15.34 -11.40 -10.57
N ILE A 40 -15.40 -10.36 -9.71
CA ILE A 40 -14.25 -9.95 -8.89
C ILE A 40 -13.69 -11.19 -8.18
N PRO A 41 -12.37 -11.44 -8.24
CA PRO A 41 -11.76 -12.62 -7.64
C PRO A 41 -11.99 -12.65 -6.13
N ARG A 42 -12.16 -13.84 -5.55
CA ARG A 42 -12.41 -13.98 -4.11
C ARG A 42 -11.08 -13.98 -3.36
N LYS A 43 -10.92 -13.10 -2.37
CA LYS A 43 -9.70 -12.97 -1.56
C LYS A 43 -9.21 -14.30 -0.97
N ARG A 44 -10.13 -15.19 -0.56
CA ARG A 44 -9.79 -16.49 0.03
C ARG A 44 -8.96 -17.39 -0.88
N ASP A 45 -9.12 -17.25 -2.19
CA ASP A 45 -8.44 -18.10 -3.18
C ASP A 45 -6.98 -17.61 -3.42
N TYR A 46 -6.63 -16.41 -2.93
CA TYR A 46 -5.32 -15.76 -3.06
C TYR A 46 -4.62 -15.54 -1.71
N ARG A 47 -5.09 -16.16 -0.65
CA ARG A 47 -4.47 -16.02 0.68
C ARG A 47 -3.05 -16.55 0.67
N GLN A 48 -2.14 -15.76 1.19
CA GLN A 48 -0.74 -16.10 1.41
C GLN A 48 -0.33 -15.62 2.79
N ARG A 49 0.63 -16.34 3.43
CA ARG A 49 1.14 -15.96 4.76
C ARG A 49 1.47 -14.47 4.81
N ALA A 50 0.91 -13.76 5.80
CA ALA A 50 1.00 -12.31 5.89
C ALA A 50 2.45 -11.81 6.05
N HIS A 51 3.25 -12.46 6.94
CA HIS A 51 4.59 -12.00 7.24
C HIS A 51 5.62 -12.63 6.30
N CYS A 52 6.09 -11.86 5.34
CA CYS A 52 7.23 -12.18 4.49
C CYS A 52 8.53 -11.64 5.08
N ASN A 53 9.66 -12.28 4.75
CA ASN A 53 10.98 -11.72 5.05
C ASN A 53 11.48 -10.91 3.85
N PRO A 54 11.42 -9.57 3.87
CA PRO A 54 11.82 -8.75 2.73
C PRO A 54 13.34 -8.78 2.47
N LEU A 55 14.13 -9.25 3.44
CA LEU A 55 15.58 -9.38 3.30
C LEU A 55 16.00 -10.78 2.81
N ALA A 56 15.05 -11.71 2.60
CA ALA A 56 15.37 -13.01 2.05
C ALA A 56 15.87 -12.92 0.60
N ASN A 57 16.74 -13.84 0.23
CA ASN A 57 17.11 -14.02 -1.17
C ASN A 57 15.92 -14.66 -1.90
N GLY A 58 15.37 -13.92 -2.86
CA GLY A 58 14.28 -14.36 -3.74
C GLY A 58 14.69 -14.21 -5.19
N ARG A 59 14.05 -14.97 -6.08
CA ARG A 59 14.17 -14.76 -7.52
C ARG A 59 13.23 -13.62 -7.93
N TRP A 60 13.80 -12.59 -8.53
CA TRP A 60 13.12 -11.38 -8.98
C TRP A 60 13.49 -11.13 -10.45
N GLU A 61 13.28 -12.18 -11.29
CA GLU A 61 13.72 -12.22 -12.68
C GLU A 61 13.06 -11.12 -13.54
N ASP A 62 11.83 -10.75 -13.19
CA ASP A 62 11.05 -9.74 -13.92
C ASP A 62 11.30 -8.29 -13.37
N THR A 63 12.25 -8.11 -12.46
CA THR A 63 12.55 -6.78 -11.94
C THR A 63 13.37 -6.00 -12.95
N PRO A 64 12.94 -4.79 -13.37
CA PRO A 64 13.73 -3.96 -14.26
C PRO A 64 15.04 -3.55 -13.60
N THR A 65 16.08 -3.38 -14.40
CA THR A 65 17.40 -2.93 -13.91
C THR A 65 17.47 -1.42 -13.71
N ALA A 66 16.60 -0.68 -14.38
CA ALA A 66 16.47 0.78 -14.31
C ALA A 66 15.04 1.19 -14.74
N PRO A 67 14.59 2.41 -14.41
CA PRO A 67 13.22 2.86 -14.71
C PRO A 67 12.87 2.87 -16.19
N ASP A 68 13.81 3.10 -17.07
CA ASP A 68 13.62 3.07 -18.53
C ASP A 68 13.35 1.66 -19.09
N ALA A 69 13.67 0.62 -18.33
CA ALA A 69 13.34 -0.76 -18.66
C ALA A 69 11.92 -1.15 -18.19
N PHE A 70 11.28 -0.35 -17.34
CA PHE A 70 9.91 -0.56 -16.90
C PHE A 70 8.92 0.00 -17.94
N ARG A 71 7.85 -0.73 -18.18
CA ARG A 71 6.86 -0.38 -19.20
C ARG A 71 5.45 -0.35 -18.61
N GLU A 72 4.83 0.83 -18.60
CA GLU A 72 3.48 1.03 -18.13
C GLU A 72 2.43 0.27 -18.97
N ASP A 73 2.68 0.07 -20.26
CA ASP A 73 1.77 -0.66 -21.17
C ASP A 73 1.63 -2.17 -20.87
N GLY A 74 2.47 -2.72 -19.99
CA GLY A 74 2.29 -4.03 -19.38
C GLY A 74 1.26 -4.07 -18.24
N HIS A 75 0.87 -2.90 -17.71
CA HIS A 75 0.04 -2.75 -16.52
C HIS A 75 -1.27 -1.99 -16.78
N TYR A 76 -1.25 -1.05 -17.72
CA TYR A 76 -2.39 -0.20 -18.08
C TYR A 76 -2.74 -0.36 -19.55
N GLU A 77 -4.00 -0.16 -19.90
CA GLU A 77 -4.43 -0.27 -21.30
C GLU A 77 -3.78 0.81 -22.15
N ARG A 78 -3.21 0.42 -23.30
CA ARG A 78 -2.53 1.33 -24.22
C ARG A 78 -3.41 2.51 -24.63
N ARG A 79 -4.69 2.25 -24.93
CA ARG A 79 -5.64 3.31 -25.29
C ARG A 79 -5.74 4.37 -24.21
N PHE A 80 -5.84 3.96 -22.94
CA PHE A 80 -5.92 4.89 -21.82
C PHE A 80 -4.62 5.70 -21.64
N LEU A 81 -3.45 5.07 -21.80
CA LEU A 81 -2.17 5.77 -21.79
C LEU A 81 -2.05 6.81 -22.92
N GLU A 82 -2.54 6.48 -24.12
CA GLU A 82 -2.57 7.41 -25.27
C GLU A 82 -3.53 8.60 -25.04
N GLU A 83 -4.66 8.36 -24.38
CA GLU A 83 -5.60 9.41 -23.98
C GLU A 83 -4.95 10.37 -22.97
N LEU A 84 -4.31 9.85 -21.91
CA LEU A 84 -3.57 10.67 -20.94
C LEU A 84 -2.44 11.47 -21.61
N LYS A 85 -1.70 10.85 -22.53
CA LYS A 85 -0.64 11.52 -23.28
C LYS A 85 -1.17 12.69 -24.11
N LYS A 86 -2.32 12.54 -24.75
CA LYS A 86 -2.96 13.63 -25.51
C LYS A 86 -3.38 14.78 -24.60
N ASP A 87 -3.95 14.45 -23.43
CA ASP A 87 -4.43 15.44 -22.47
C ASP A 87 -3.29 16.27 -21.85
N GLU A 88 -2.18 15.59 -21.48
CA GLU A 88 -1.07 16.20 -20.74
C GLU A 88 0.11 16.63 -21.62
N GLY A 89 0.15 16.23 -22.89
CA GLY A 89 1.24 16.53 -23.82
C GLY A 89 2.57 15.83 -23.51
N LYS A 90 2.57 14.83 -22.63
CA LYS A 90 3.74 14.05 -22.21
C LYS A 90 3.38 12.58 -22.03
N GLU A 91 4.40 11.71 -21.96
CA GLU A 91 4.20 10.29 -21.67
C GLU A 91 3.53 10.12 -20.30
N ALA A 92 2.51 9.25 -20.25
CA ALA A 92 1.85 8.89 -19.01
C ALA A 92 2.79 8.03 -18.17
N LYS A 93 3.08 8.47 -16.95
CA LYS A 93 3.92 7.75 -15.98
C LYS A 93 3.17 7.53 -14.68
N ILE A 94 3.54 6.48 -13.96
CA ILE A 94 3.02 6.22 -12.62
C ILE A 94 3.41 7.37 -11.70
N THR A 95 2.44 7.92 -11.01
CA THR A 95 2.61 9.08 -10.12
C THR A 95 2.28 8.77 -8.67
N PHE A 96 1.52 7.71 -8.38
CA PHE A 96 1.21 7.27 -7.03
C PHE A 96 1.67 5.82 -6.84
N ALA A 97 2.29 5.53 -5.70
CA ALA A 97 2.69 4.19 -5.32
C ALA A 97 2.17 3.80 -3.94
N ASP A 98 1.44 2.68 -3.85
CA ASP A 98 0.98 2.07 -2.60
C ASP A 98 1.90 0.89 -2.28
N ILE A 99 2.78 1.07 -1.30
CA ILE A 99 3.84 0.12 -0.96
C ILE A 99 3.35 -0.88 0.10
N GLY A 100 3.31 -2.14 -0.27
CA GLY A 100 2.67 -3.18 0.53
C GLY A 100 1.15 -3.12 0.42
N CYS A 101 0.62 -2.90 -0.78
CA CYS A 101 -0.78 -2.58 -1.04
C CYS A 101 -1.79 -3.64 -0.59
N GLY A 102 -1.32 -4.83 -0.14
CA GLY A 102 -2.20 -5.92 0.24
C GLY A 102 -3.16 -6.29 -0.89
N PHE A 103 -4.43 -6.39 -0.60
CA PHE A 103 -5.47 -6.70 -1.59
C PHE A 103 -5.93 -5.50 -2.43
N GLY A 104 -5.25 -4.35 -2.34
CA GLY A 104 -5.46 -3.19 -3.21
C GLY A 104 -6.68 -2.33 -2.87
N GLY A 105 -7.16 -2.38 -1.63
CA GLY A 105 -8.31 -1.58 -1.21
C GLY A 105 -8.10 -0.08 -1.42
N LEU A 106 -6.92 0.45 -1.08
CA LEU A 106 -6.59 1.86 -1.30
C LEU A 106 -6.64 2.24 -2.79
N LEU A 107 -6.09 1.39 -3.68
CA LEU A 107 -6.07 1.65 -5.12
C LEU A 107 -7.48 1.91 -5.65
N VAL A 108 -8.43 1.05 -5.28
CA VAL A 108 -9.83 1.17 -5.69
C VAL A 108 -10.46 2.47 -5.19
N ARG A 109 -10.10 2.93 -4.00
CA ARG A 109 -10.62 4.20 -3.45
C ARG A 109 -9.97 5.44 -4.06
N LEU A 110 -8.69 5.36 -4.41
CA LEU A 110 -7.98 6.47 -5.06
C LEU A 110 -8.37 6.63 -6.54
N SER A 111 -8.70 5.55 -7.23
CA SER A 111 -8.99 5.56 -8.67
C SER A 111 -9.99 6.64 -9.09
N PRO A 112 -11.21 6.73 -8.52
CA PRO A 112 -12.18 7.75 -8.92
C PRO A 112 -11.81 9.16 -8.44
N LEU A 113 -11.00 9.31 -7.38
CA LEU A 113 -10.55 10.59 -6.86
C LEU A 113 -9.47 11.22 -7.74
N PHE A 114 -8.68 10.39 -8.41
CA PHE A 114 -7.55 10.81 -9.24
C PHE A 114 -7.55 10.11 -10.60
N PRO A 115 -8.59 10.29 -11.43
CA PRO A 115 -8.81 9.50 -12.65
C PRO A 115 -7.70 9.64 -13.69
N LYS A 116 -6.92 10.73 -13.64
CA LYS A 116 -5.80 11.00 -14.57
C LYS A 116 -4.43 10.59 -14.01
N GLU A 117 -4.34 10.18 -12.75
CA GLU A 117 -3.08 9.75 -12.14
C GLU A 117 -2.93 8.23 -12.24
N LEU A 118 -1.82 7.72 -12.75
CA LEU A 118 -1.53 6.28 -12.73
C LEU A 118 -1.09 5.88 -11.32
N ILE A 119 -1.76 4.87 -10.77
CA ILE A 119 -1.60 4.41 -9.39
C ILE A 119 -1.15 2.96 -9.41
N MET A 120 0.01 2.66 -8.82
CA MET A 120 0.58 1.32 -8.77
C MET A 120 0.58 0.78 -7.33
N GLY A 121 -0.06 -0.36 -7.13
CA GLY A 121 0.08 -1.15 -5.91
C GLY A 121 1.29 -2.09 -6.02
N MET A 122 2.19 -2.02 -5.06
CA MET A 122 3.40 -2.87 -5.04
C MET A 122 3.31 -3.83 -3.86
N GLU A 123 3.35 -5.14 -4.13
CA GLU A 123 3.18 -6.19 -3.11
C GLU A 123 4.26 -7.27 -3.26
N ILE A 124 4.83 -7.72 -2.14
CA ILE A 124 5.87 -8.74 -2.14
C ILE A 124 5.30 -10.17 -2.30
N ARG A 125 4.08 -10.41 -1.83
CA ARG A 125 3.41 -11.69 -1.85
C ARG A 125 2.84 -11.98 -3.24
N ALA A 126 3.27 -13.07 -3.85
CA ALA A 126 2.92 -13.40 -5.24
C ALA A 126 1.41 -13.56 -5.44
N GLN A 127 0.73 -14.33 -4.58
CA GLN A 127 -0.72 -14.59 -4.71
C GLN A 127 -1.53 -13.31 -4.48
N VAL A 128 -1.13 -12.50 -3.50
CA VAL A 128 -1.84 -11.25 -3.18
C VAL A 128 -1.65 -10.21 -4.29
N SER A 129 -0.45 -10.11 -4.86
CA SER A 129 -0.20 -9.24 -6.02
C SER A 129 -1.01 -9.68 -7.24
N GLU A 130 -1.11 -10.99 -7.49
CA GLU A 130 -1.94 -11.51 -8.58
C GLU A 130 -3.42 -11.18 -8.37
N TYR A 131 -3.92 -11.29 -7.13
CA TYR A 131 -5.27 -10.83 -6.81
C TYR A 131 -5.51 -9.38 -7.18
N VAL A 132 -4.57 -8.48 -6.85
CA VAL A 132 -4.71 -7.04 -7.17
C VAL A 132 -4.80 -6.83 -8.68
N ARG A 133 -3.97 -7.55 -9.45
CA ARG A 133 -3.99 -7.51 -10.91
C ARG A 133 -5.35 -7.96 -11.47
N GLU A 134 -5.81 -9.11 -11.04
CA GLU A 134 -7.10 -9.70 -11.45
C GLU A 134 -8.28 -8.81 -11.04
N ARG A 135 -8.27 -8.28 -9.81
CA ARG A 135 -9.27 -7.34 -9.31
C ARG A 135 -9.35 -6.09 -10.18
N SER A 136 -8.21 -5.52 -10.53
CA SER A 136 -8.17 -4.31 -11.38
C SER A 136 -8.76 -4.60 -12.77
N LEU A 137 -8.44 -5.75 -13.36
CA LEU A 137 -9.01 -6.17 -14.66
C LEU A 137 -10.51 -6.41 -14.58
N ALA A 138 -11.00 -7.06 -13.52
CA ALA A 138 -12.41 -7.30 -13.30
C ALA A 138 -13.19 -5.98 -13.15
N LEU A 139 -12.69 -5.04 -12.32
CA LEU A 139 -13.29 -3.72 -12.13
C LEU A 139 -13.38 -2.93 -13.43
N ARG A 140 -12.32 -2.92 -14.26
CA ARG A 140 -12.34 -2.27 -15.58
C ARG A 140 -13.43 -2.84 -16.48
N LYS A 141 -13.66 -4.16 -16.41
CA LYS A 141 -14.68 -4.84 -17.21
C LYS A 141 -16.09 -4.59 -16.69
N GLU A 142 -16.28 -4.60 -15.37
CA GLU A 142 -17.57 -4.34 -14.72
C GLU A 142 -18.00 -2.87 -14.86
N HIS A 143 -17.02 -1.96 -14.87
CA HIS A 143 -17.23 -0.50 -14.94
C HIS A 143 -16.45 0.10 -16.13
N PRO A 144 -16.96 -0.02 -17.37
CA PRO A 144 -16.27 0.50 -18.56
C PRO A 144 -15.96 2.01 -18.42
N GLY A 145 -14.69 2.38 -18.61
CA GLY A 145 -14.21 3.75 -18.47
C GLY A 145 -13.72 4.12 -17.06
N GLU A 146 -13.97 3.28 -16.06
CA GLU A 146 -13.48 3.46 -14.69
C GLU A 146 -12.32 2.50 -14.38
N TYR A 147 -11.58 2.75 -13.30
CA TYR A 147 -10.46 1.92 -12.80
C TYR A 147 -9.35 1.63 -13.81
N GLN A 148 -9.28 2.42 -14.91
CA GLN A 148 -8.23 2.26 -15.93
C GLN A 148 -6.85 2.63 -15.41
N ASN A 149 -6.80 3.46 -14.37
CA ASN A 149 -5.64 4.10 -13.80
C ASN A 149 -5.00 3.36 -12.61
N ILE A 150 -5.49 2.17 -12.25
CA ILE A 150 -4.91 1.36 -11.15
C ILE A 150 -4.36 0.03 -11.64
N SER A 151 -3.26 -0.44 -11.06
CA SER A 151 -2.69 -1.76 -11.34
C SER A 151 -1.91 -2.30 -10.15
N GLY A 152 -1.60 -3.60 -10.17
CA GLY A 152 -0.79 -4.30 -9.18
C GLY A 152 0.51 -4.84 -9.77
N LEU A 153 1.58 -4.76 -8.99
CA LEU A 153 2.92 -5.23 -9.34
C LEU A 153 3.51 -6.07 -8.21
N ARG A 154 4.00 -7.27 -8.53
CA ARG A 154 4.77 -8.07 -7.60
C ARG A 154 6.22 -7.59 -7.54
N THR A 155 6.65 -7.05 -6.41
CA THR A 155 8.04 -6.67 -6.21
C THR A 155 8.41 -6.56 -4.74
N ASN A 156 9.72 -6.50 -4.48
CA ASN A 156 10.25 -6.14 -3.18
C ASN A 156 10.70 -4.67 -3.17
N SER A 157 9.81 -3.79 -2.75
CA SER A 157 10.06 -2.35 -2.75
C SER A 157 11.22 -1.92 -1.85
N MET A 158 11.59 -2.72 -0.81
CA MET A 158 12.79 -2.45 0.00
C MET A 158 14.11 -2.65 -0.76
N LYS A 159 14.08 -3.33 -1.91
CA LYS A 159 15.28 -3.63 -2.70
C LYS A 159 15.29 -2.92 -4.05
N PHE A 160 14.12 -2.66 -4.63
CA PHE A 160 14.03 -2.36 -6.04
C PHE A 160 13.18 -1.13 -6.37
N LEU A 161 12.74 -0.34 -5.39
CA LEU A 161 11.89 0.82 -5.66
C LEU A 161 12.49 1.77 -6.72
N PRO A 162 13.80 2.15 -6.64
CA PRO A 162 14.41 3.04 -7.62
C PRO A 162 14.57 2.42 -9.02
N ASN A 163 14.35 1.11 -9.17
CA ASN A 163 14.39 0.45 -10.47
C ASN A 163 13.10 0.68 -11.28
N TYR A 164 12.01 1.11 -10.61
CA TYR A 164 10.70 1.34 -11.23
C TYR A 164 10.41 2.81 -11.48
N PHE A 165 11.01 3.72 -10.71
CA PHE A 165 10.66 5.13 -10.73
C PHE A 165 11.89 6.01 -10.92
N GLU A 166 11.78 6.95 -11.85
CA GLU A 166 12.78 7.98 -12.06
C GLU A 166 12.87 8.95 -10.87
N LYS A 167 13.94 9.69 -10.81
CA LYS A 167 14.10 10.76 -9.81
C LYS A 167 12.94 11.76 -9.90
N GLY A 168 12.23 11.93 -8.80
CA GLY A 168 11.13 12.90 -8.70
C GLY A 168 9.89 12.55 -9.53
N GLN A 169 9.70 11.29 -9.89
CA GLN A 169 8.55 10.85 -10.68
C GLN A 169 7.27 10.83 -9.87
N LEU A 170 7.31 10.29 -8.64
CA LEU A 170 6.12 10.09 -7.83
C LEU A 170 5.61 11.40 -7.21
N LYS A 171 4.30 11.56 -7.16
CA LYS A 171 3.60 12.63 -6.44
C LYS A 171 3.22 12.21 -5.03
N LYS A 172 2.85 10.94 -4.85
CA LYS A 172 2.38 10.38 -3.58
C LYS A 172 2.92 8.95 -3.37
N ILE A 173 3.38 8.66 -2.14
CA ILE A 173 3.79 7.31 -1.71
C ILE A 173 3.04 6.97 -0.43
N PHE A 174 2.48 5.76 -0.36
CA PHE A 174 1.73 5.27 0.80
C PHE A 174 2.42 4.06 1.43
N PHE A 175 2.51 4.05 2.76
CA PHE A 175 2.98 2.95 3.59
C PHE A 175 1.93 2.68 4.67
N LEU A 176 0.96 1.83 4.37
CA LEU A 176 -0.19 1.61 5.24
C LEU A 176 -0.13 0.23 5.88
N PHE A 177 -0.24 0.21 7.21
CA PHE A 177 -0.21 -1.01 8.04
C PHE A 177 0.96 -1.95 7.72
N PRO A 178 2.21 -1.42 7.67
CA PRO A 178 3.38 -2.25 7.39
C PRO A 178 3.62 -3.27 8.50
N ASP A 179 4.28 -4.38 8.16
CA ASP A 179 4.66 -5.41 9.14
C ASP A 179 5.42 -4.82 10.35
N PRO A 180 4.94 -5.01 11.58
CA PRO A 180 5.47 -4.32 12.76
C PRO A 180 6.86 -4.81 13.18
N HIS A 181 7.22 -6.06 12.88
CA HIS A 181 8.48 -6.67 13.27
C HIS A 181 8.88 -6.37 14.73
N PHE A 182 8.06 -6.80 15.69
CA PHE A 182 8.18 -6.48 17.12
C PHE A 182 9.56 -6.83 17.74
N LYS A 183 10.16 -7.96 17.34
CA LYS A 183 11.47 -8.35 17.87
C LYS A 183 12.55 -7.37 17.44
N ARG A 184 13.33 -6.82 18.40
CA ARG A 184 14.43 -5.86 18.13
C ARG A 184 15.36 -6.32 17.01
N SER A 185 15.74 -7.60 16.98
CA SER A 185 16.60 -8.16 15.93
C SER A 185 15.96 -8.15 14.53
N LYS A 186 14.63 -7.99 14.43
CA LYS A 186 13.88 -7.94 13.18
C LYS A 186 13.49 -6.53 12.74
N ARG A 187 13.71 -5.50 13.55
CA ARG A 187 13.37 -4.10 13.22
C ARG A 187 14.03 -3.62 11.92
N ARG A 188 15.19 -4.21 11.53
CA ARG A 188 15.83 -3.96 10.24
C ARG A 188 14.98 -4.34 9.01
N ARG A 189 13.86 -5.05 9.21
CA ARG A 189 12.90 -5.42 8.17
C ARG A 189 11.73 -4.44 8.04
N ARG A 190 11.63 -3.47 8.95
CA ARG A 190 10.63 -2.41 8.85
C ARG A 190 10.86 -1.61 7.57
N ILE A 191 9.79 -1.30 6.86
CA ILE A 191 9.88 -0.61 5.57
C ILE A 191 10.39 0.83 5.72
N ILE A 192 10.08 1.52 6.81
CA ILE A 192 10.63 2.87 7.08
C ILE A 192 11.94 2.73 7.85
N GLN A 193 13.05 2.93 7.14
CA GLN A 193 14.44 2.89 7.62
C GLN A 193 15.20 4.10 7.08
N THR A 194 16.19 4.58 7.81
CA THR A 194 16.99 5.76 7.41
C THR A 194 17.57 5.61 5.99
N ALA A 195 18.10 4.44 5.64
CA ALA A 195 18.64 4.18 4.31
C ALA A 195 17.57 4.25 3.21
N LEU A 196 16.39 3.64 3.46
CA LEU A 196 15.31 3.58 2.48
C LEU A 196 14.59 4.92 2.31
N ILE A 197 14.55 5.77 3.35
CA ILE A 197 13.97 7.12 3.27
C ILE A 197 14.64 7.95 2.18
N ALA A 198 15.95 7.79 1.97
CA ALA A 198 16.66 8.47 0.88
C ALA A 198 16.19 7.98 -0.50
N GLU A 199 15.92 6.70 -0.67
CA GLU A 199 15.36 6.13 -1.90
C GLU A 199 13.93 6.62 -2.15
N TYR A 200 13.10 6.70 -1.11
CA TYR A 200 11.76 7.27 -1.21
C TYR A 200 11.80 8.75 -1.61
N ALA A 201 12.71 9.52 -1.00
CA ALA A 201 12.94 10.91 -1.38
C ALA A 201 13.47 11.06 -2.82
N PHE A 202 14.26 10.11 -3.31
CA PHE A 202 14.73 10.09 -4.69
C PHE A 202 13.56 9.90 -5.67
N CYS A 203 12.69 8.91 -5.43
CA CYS A 203 11.55 8.62 -6.30
C CYS A 203 10.43 9.69 -6.21
N LEU A 204 10.27 10.32 -5.04
CA LEU A 204 9.23 11.31 -4.79
C LEU A 204 9.68 12.69 -5.27
N ARG A 205 8.83 13.40 -6.04
CA ARG A 205 9.12 14.78 -6.46
C ARG A 205 9.19 15.72 -5.25
N GLU A 206 9.83 16.87 -5.41
CA GLU A 206 9.74 17.95 -4.45
C GLU A 206 8.28 18.42 -4.31
N GLY A 207 7.84 18.66 -3.08
CA GLY A 207 6.43 18.90 -2.76
C GLY A 207 5.53 17.66 -2.83
N GLY A 208 6.08 16.48 -3.20
CA GLY A 208 5.35 15.22 -3.14
C GLY A 208 5.17 14.74 -1.69
N ILE A 209 4.17 13.90 -1.46
CA ILE A 209 3.72 13.55 -0.12
C ILE A 209 3.94 12.06 0.17
N LEU A 210 4.51 11.77 1.33
CA LEU A 210 4.66 10.44 1.90
C LEU A 210 3.68 10.26 3.05
N TYR A 211 2.85 9.22 2.98
CA TYR A 211 1.85 8.89 3.99
C TYR A 211 2.26 7.61 4.71
N THR A 212 2.16 7.61 6.04
CA THR A 212 2.31 6.40 6.86
C THR A 212 1.10 6.23 7.76
N GLN A 213 0.56 5.03 7.86
CA GLN A 213 -0.50 4.70 8.81
C GLN A 213 -0.27 3.31 9.41
N THR A 214 -0.55 3.14 10.68
CA THR A 214 -0.45 1.85 11.39
C THR A 214 -1.43 1.83 12.56
N ASP A 215 -1.78 0.62 13.02
CA ASP A 215 -2.53 0.34 14.24
C ASP A 215 -1.64 -0.08 15.42
N VAL A 216 -0.31 -0.01 15.24
CA VAL A 216 0.68 -0.37 16.25
C VAL A 216 1.47 0.88 16.64
N GLU A 217 1.28 1.39 17.86
CA GLU A 217 1.90 2.63 18.35
C GLU A 217 3.43 2.64 18.22
N ASP A 218 4.14 1.58 18.68
CA ASP A 218 5.61 1.46 18.52
C ASP A 218 6.08 1.58 17.05
N VAL A 219 5.24 1.17 16.11
CA VAL A 219 5.55 1.31 14.67
C VAL A 219 5.27 2.74 14.18
N GLY A 220 4.20 3.34 14.66
CA GLY A 220 3.86 4.74 14.39
C GLY A 220 4.98 5.67 14.86
N ASP A 221 5.39 5.54 16.12
CA ASP A 221 6.49 6.30 16.71
C ASP A 221 7.80 6.09 15.97
N TRP A 222 8.12 4.83 15.63
CA TRP A 222 9.30 4.51 14.82
C TRP A 222 9.30 5.22 13.46
N MET A 223 8.19 5.15 12.73
CA MET A 223 8.09 5.78 11.42
C MET A 223 8.22 7.29 11.52
N LYS A 224 7.53 7.88 12.51
CA LYS A 224 7.62 9.31 12.80
C LYS A 224 9.05 9.73 13.13
N GLU A 225 9.72 9.07 14.09
CA GLU A 225 11.10 9.34 14.47
C GLU A 225 12.05 9.34 13.26
N LYS A 226 11.96 8.30 12.41
CA LYS A 226 12.87 8.16 11.26
C LYS A 226 12.64 9.23 10.19
N LEU A 227 11.40 9.65 9.97
CA LEU A 227 11.06 10.69 9.01
C LEU A 227 11.40 12.09 9.55
N ASP A 228 11.16 12.36 10.84
CA ASP A 228 11.54 13.63 11.49
C ASP A 228 13.06 13.85 11.47
N MET A 229 13.84 12.79 11.60
CA MET A 229 15.29 12.85 11.52
C MET A 229 15.84 13.08 10.11
N SER A 230 15.01 12.94 9.08
CA SER A 230 15.44 13.07 7.70
C SER A 230 15.40 14.54 7.23
N PRO A 231 16.51 15.11 6.75
CA PRO A 231 16.49 16.46 6.20
C PRO A 231 15.76 16.57 4.86
N LEU A 232 15.32 15.46 4.31
CA LEU A 232 14.63 15.37 3.02
C LEU A 232 13.11 15.47 3.14
N PHE A 233 12.58 15.41 4.36
CA PHE A 233 11.17 15.45 4.64
C PHE A 233 10.85 16.46 5.74
N ARG A 234 9.69 17.06 5.69
CA ARG A 234 9.07 17.79 6.79
C ARG A 234 7.66 17.27 7.04
N PRO A 235 7.16 17.28 8.28
CA PRO A 235 5.75 17.00 8.51
C PRO A 235 4.86 18.00 7.76
N MET A 236 3.68 17.55 7.34
CA MET A 236 2.63 18.44 6.84
C MET A 236 2.13 19.34 7.97
N THR A 237 1.84 20.60 7.63
CA THR A 237 1.15 21.53 8.53
C THR A 237 -0.33 21.13 8.67
N GLU A 238 -1.01 21.62 9.70
CA GLU A 238 -2.45 21.36 9.90
C GLU A 238 -3.28 21.80 8.68
N GLY A 239 -2.99 22.96 8.09
CA GLY A 239 -3.66 23.42 6.89
C GLY A 239 -3.47 22.48 5.69
N GLU A 240 -2.24 22.00 5.47
CA GLU A 240 -1.97 21.01 4.40
C GLU A 240 -2.68 19.68 4.65
N LEU A 241 -2.78 19.26 5.92
CA LEU A 241 -3.51 18.04 6.29
C LEU A 241 -5.01 18.15 6.03
N ASP A 242 -5.60 19.31 6.27
CA ASP A 242 -7.03 19.53 6.10
C ASP A 242 -7.44 19.70 4.62
N GLU A 243 -6.52 20.17 3.77
CA GLU A 243 -6.75 20.31 2.34
C GLU A 243 -6.48 19.02 1.53
N ASP A 244 -5.75 18.04 2.09
CA ASP A 244 -5.37 16.83 1.35
C ASP A 244 -6.46 15.75 1.37
N VAL A 245 -7.03 15.46 0.20
CA VAL A 245 -8.09 14.45 0.01
C VAL A 245 -7.65 13.05 0.46
N CYS A 246 -6.36 12.70 0.32
CA CYS A 246 -5.87 11.40 0.79
C CYS A 246 -5.84 11.34 2.31
N VAL A 247 -5.51 12.44 3.00
CA VAL A 247 -5.57 12.52 4.47
C VAL A 247 -7.00 12.33 4.96
N GLU A 248 -7.97 13.00 4.33
CA GLU A 248 -9.39 12.80 4.63
C GLU A 248 -9.80 11.33 4.46
N LEU A 249 -9.43 10.72 3.33
CA LEU A 249 -9.71 9.32 3.04
C LEU A 249 -9.10 8.39 4.10
N LEU A 250 -7.83 8.60 4.49
CA LEU A 250 -7.12 7.79 5.48
C LEU A 250 -7.68 7.97 6.90
N ARG A 251 -8.04 9.18 7.30
CA ARG A 251 -8.67 9.48 8.61
C ARG A 251 -10.01 8.76 8.78
N ARG A 252 -10.75 8.51 7.70
CA ARG A 252 -12.00 7.73 7.75
C ARG A 252 -11.77 6.25 8.14
N GLY A 253 -10.52 5.75 8.04
CA GLY A 253 -10.11 4.42 8.49
C GLY A 253 -10.65 3.25 7.65
N THR A 254 -11.21 3.50 6.46
CA THR A 254 -11.85 2.47 5.64
C THR A 254 -11.26 2.25 4.24
N PRO A 255 -10.14 2.90 3.82
CA PRO A 255 -9.66 2.72 2.46
C PRO A 255 -8.94 1.39 2.24
N THR A 256 -8.42 0.76 3.30
CA THR A 256 -7.71 -0.52 3.24
C THR A 256 -8.46 -1.60 4.00
N GLU A 257 -8.21 -2.85 3.68
CA GLU A 257 -8.76 -4.01 4.38
C GLU A 257 -8.35 -4.03 5.86
N GLU A 258 -7.08 -3.70 6.17
CA GLU A 258 -6.60 -3.63 7.56
C GLU A 258 -7.24 -2.45 8.31
N GLY A 259 -7.38 -1.29 7.68
CA GLY A 259 -8.07 -0.14 8.28
C GLY A 259 -9.54 -0.45 8.63
N GLN A 260 -10.24 -1.18 7.77
CA GLN A 260 -11.60 -1.66 8.04
C GLN A 260 -11.64 -2.60 9.24
N LYS A 261 -10.69 -3.53 9.34
CA LYS A 261 -10.56 -4.45 10.47
C LYS A 261 -10.29 -3.70 11.78
N VAL A 262 -9.36 -2.75 11.77
CA VAL A 262 -9.08 -1.88 12.94
C VAL A 262 -10.34 -1.12 13.38
N LYS A 263 -11.06 -0.53 12.43
CA LYS A 263 -12.30 0.20 12.72
C LYS A 263 -13.38 -0.70 13.31
N ARG A 264 -13.60 -1.90 12.75
CA ARG A 264 -14.56 -2.88 13.29
C ARG A 264 -14.24 -3.25 14.74
N ASN A 265 -12.95 -3.35 15.08
CA ASN A 265 -12.47 -3.70 16.40
C ASN A 265 -12.31 -2.47 17.34
N SER A 266 -12.81 -1.29 16.94
CA SER A 266 -12.67 -0.03 17.68
C SER A 266 -11.23 0.31 18.06
N GLY A 267 -10.26 -0.11 17.22
CA GLY A 267 -8.85 0.17 17.40
C GLY A 267 -8.47 1.60 16.98
N SER A 268 -7.33 2.06 17.48
CA SER A 268 -6.74 3.34 17.10
C SER A 268 -5.76 3.18 15.95
N THR A 269 -5.56 4.26 15.20
CA THR A 269 -4.53 4.33 14.15
C THR A 269 -3.70 5.59 14.30
N TRP A 270 -2.43 5.50 13.92
CA TRP A 270 -1.46 6.58 13.90
C TRP A 270 -1.14 6.92 12.44
N LEU A 271 -1.59 8.08 11.99
CA LEU A 271 -1.37 8.61 10.64
C LEU A 271 -0.34 9.75 10.71
N HIS A 272 0.73 9.64 9.91
CA HIS A 272 1.71 10.71 9.75
C HIS A 272 1.95 10.99 8.27
N CYS A 273 1.99 12.26 7.90
CA CYS A 273 2.13 12.72 6.53
C CYS A 273 3.30 13.69 6.42
N TYR A 274 4.13 13.50 5.38
CA TYR A 274 5.37 14.25 5.20
C TYR A 274 5.47 14.77 3.77
N VAL A 275 5.94 16.00 3.64
CA VAL A 275 6.25 16.63 2.36
C VAL A 275 7.73 16.45 2.06
N ARG A 276 8.06 15.99 0.83
CA ARG A 276 9.41 15.97 0.30
C ARG A 276 9.90 17.40 0.09
N VAL A 277 10.97 17.79 0.78
CA VAL A 277 11.59 19.11 0.64
C VAL A 277 12.91 19.01 -0.11
N HIS A 278 13.35 20.13 -0.67
CA HIS A 278 14.68 20.22 -1.26
C HIS A 278 15.72 19.89 -0.18
N GLY A 279 16.58 18.90 -0.44
CA GLY A 279 17.63 18.56 0.52
C GLY A 279 18.55 19.76 0.71
N ASN A 280 18.76 20.16 1.96
CA ASN A 280 19.75 21.19 2.24
C ASN A 280 21.14 20.67 1.81
N PRO A 281 21.85 21.33 0.88
CA PRO A 281 23.15 20.87 0.39
C PRO A 281 24.27 20.84 1.45
N ARG A 282 23.95 21.08 2.72
CA ARG A 282 24.89 21.09 3.84
C ARG A 282 24.93 19.79 4.66
N TYR A 283 24.24 18.70 4.20
CA TYR A 283 24.36 17.37 4.80
C TYR A 283 24.73 16.34 3.77
#